data_da83d320bac2c3916cd2514f0b16121d
#
_entry.id   da83d320bac2c3916cd2514f0b16121d
#
_cell.length_a   1.000
_cell.length_b   1.000
_cell.length_c   1.000
_cell.angle_alpha   90.00
_cell.angle_beta   90.00
_cell.angle_gamma   90.00
#
_symmetry.space_group_name_H-M   'P 1'
#
loop_
_entity.id
_entity.type
_entity.pdbx_description
1 polymer ?
#
loop_
_entity_poly.entity_id
_entity_poly.type
_entity_poly.pdbx_seq_one_letter_code
_entity_poly.pdbx_strand_id
1 'polypeptide(L)'
;VTIDRRSLLKLSGLVPIFGLTPYRARAGEELPYGELAREKADYTLRIATGLVELAPDHTVSTTLYNGQFPGPLLRLKEGQRVVVDIYNDTDTPELVHWHGQMIPSDVDGASEEGTPFIAARGMRRVALVPKPSGFRIYHTHVVAGGDLNRGTYTGQAGPVYIEPKNDPGAYDREIFLVMKEFMPFFSQGGEMAMEALAGRPLEPLQRIGRAADE
;
A
#
# COMPACT_ATOMS: atom_id res chain seq x y z
N VAL A 1 -3.04 0.65 49.14
CA VAL A 1 -3.15 2.12 49.12
C VAL A 1 -3.99 2.47 47.94
N THR A 2 -5.26 2.82 48.14
CA THR A 2 -6.19 3.28 47.10
C THR A 2 -6.01 4.79 46.96
N ILE A 3 -5.53 5.20 45.80
CA ILE A 3 -5.42 6.61 45.42
C ILE A 3 -6.79 7.06 44.91
N ASP A 4 -7.43 8.03 45.57
CA ASP A 4 -8.69 8.57 45.09
C ASP A 4 -8.51 9.55 43.92
N ARG A 5 -9.58 9.74 43.11
CA ARG A 5 -9.57 10.62 41.93
C ARG A 5 -9.18 12.07 42.20
N ARG A 6 -9.42 12.58 43.40
CA ARG A 6 -9.08 13.95 43.76
C ARG A 6 -7.60 14.11 44.08
N SER A 7 -6.97 13.07 44.60
CA SER A 7 -5.53 13.03 44.87
C SER A 7 -4.73 12.91 43.53
N LEU A 8 -5.29 12.22 42.56
CA LEU A 8 -4.67 12.14 41.21
C LEU A 8 -4.66 13.50 40.50
N LEU A 9 -5.76 14.27 40.62
CA LEU A 9 -5.87 15.61 40.02
C LEU A 9 -4.99 16.65 40.67
N LYS A 10 -4.60 16.46 41.95
CA LYS A 10 -3.66 17.34 42.63
C LYS A 10 -2.20 17.08 42.30
N LEU A 11 -1.87 15.85 41.87
CA LEU A 11 -0.54 15.50 41.41
C LEU A 11 -0.24 15.96 39.96
N SER A 12 -1.27 16.21 39.14
CA SER A 12 -1.12 16.72 37.80
C SER A 12 -0.75 18.22 37.69
N GLY A 13 -0.76 18.94 38.81
CA GLY A 13 -0.43 20.38 38.86
C GLY A 13 1.05 20.73 39.06
N LEU A 14 1.95 19.74 39.17
CA LEU A 14 3.38 19.96 39.42
C LEU A 14 4.26 19.15 38.45
N VAL A 15 3.93 19.23 37.18
CA VAL A 15 4.91 18.88 36.13
C VAL A 15 5.67 20.17 35.82
N PRO A 16 6.98 20.29 36.13
CA PRO A 16 7.76 21.41 35.65
C PRO A 16 7.68 21.35 34.12
N ILE A 17 7.23 22.43 33.50
CA ILE A 17 7.31 22.67 32.06
C ILE A 17 8.81 22.84 31.75
N PHE A 18 9.53 21.73 31.72
CA PHE A 18 10.77 21.69 30.97
C PHE A 18 10.40 21.89 29.51
N GLY A 19 10.89 22.99 28.95
CA GLY A 19 10.58 23.48 27.64
C GLY A 19 10.37 22.36 26.63
N LEU A 20 9.12 22.06 26.36
CA LEU A 20 8.70 21.48 25.10
C LEU A 20 9.01 22.55 24.06
N THR A 21 10.29 22.65 23.64
CA THR A 21 10.51 23.15 22.31
C THR A 21 9.61 22.31 21.42
N PRO A 22 8.64 22.91 20.70
CA PRO A 22 7.88 22.14 19.76
C PRO A 22 8.92 21.47 18.86
N TYR A 23 8.92 20.14 18.85
CA TYR A 23 9.65 19.37 17.84
C TYR A 23 9.04 19.85 16.53
N ARG A 24 9.60 20.90 15.96
CA ARG A 24 9.41 21.20 14.56
C ARG A 24 10.07 20.04 13.87
N ALA A 25 9.26 19.02 13.58
CA ALA A 25 9.57 18.15 12.47
C ALA A 25 9.93 19.13 11.34
N ARG A 26 11.18 19.14 10.93
CA ARG A 26 11.54 19.60 9.60
C ARG A 26 10.89 18.57 8.69
N ALA A 27 9.59 18.70 8.50
CA ALA A 27 8.91 18.18 7.36
C ALA A 27 9.77 18.67 6.19
N GLY A 28 10.28 17.75 5.38
CA GLY A 28 10.88 18.14 4.13
C GLY A 28 9.94 19.14 3.52
N GLU A 29 10.43 20.28 3.05
CA GLU A 29 9.61 21.38 2.55
C GLU A 29 8.51 20.78 1.68
N GLU A 30 7.27 20.81 2.20
CA GLU A 30 6.10 20.51 1.38
C GLU A 30 6.06 21.58 0.32
N LEU A 31 6.43 21.21 -0.89
CA LEU A 31 6.28 22.10 -2.02
C LEU A 31 4.79 22.46 -2.12
N PRO A 32 4.46 23.75 -2.35
CA PRO A 32 3.10 24.14 -2.58
C PRO A 32 2.47 23.21 -3.63
N TYR A 33 1.23 22.79 -3.43
CA TYR A 33 0.52 21.83 -4.30
C TYR A 33 0.66 22.16 -5.81
N GLY A 34 0.78 23.43 -6.15
CA GLY A 34 1.01 23.91 -7.53
C GLY A 34 2.40 23.57 -8.09
N GLU A 35 3.42 23.41 -7.26
CA GLU A 35 4.77 23.01 -7.72
C GLU A 35 4.85 21.50 -7.89
N LEU A 36 4.29 20.74 -6.96
CA LEU A 36 4.19 19.29 -7.08
C LEU A 36 3.48 18.88 -8.39
N ALA A 37 2.43 19.60 -8.79
CA ALA A 37 1.69 19.31 -10.01
C ALA A 37 2.52 19.47 -11.30
N ARG A 38 3.60 20.24 -11.27
CA ARG A 38 4.48 20.50 -12.43
C ARG A 38 5.69 19.59 -12.50
N GLU A 39 6.01 18.87 -11.43
CA GLU A 39 7.12 17.95 -11.42
C GLU A 39 6.84 16.73 -12.32
N LYS A 40 7.90 16.19 -12.91
CA LYS A 40 7.80 14.91 -13.59
C LYS A 40 7.73 13.81 -12.53
N ALA A 41 6.75 12.92 -12.64
CA ALA A 41 6.71 11.74 -11.78
C ALA A 41 7.90 10.82 -12.07
N ASP A 42 8.50 10.29 -11.02
CA ASP A 42 9.56 9.27 -11.12
C ASP A 42 8.95 7.92 -11.45
N TYR A 43 7.77 7.64 -10.91
CA TYR A 43 7.04 6.39 -11.14
C TYR A 43 5.55 6.66 -11.44
N THR A 44 4.96 5.72 -12.15
CA THR A 44 3.52 5.68 -12.39
C THR A 44 2.98 4.32 -12.00
N LEU A 45 1.99 4.31 -11.12
CA LEU A 45 1.21 3.13 -10.76
C LEU A 45 -0.20 3.28 -11.31
N ARG A 46 -0.67 2.26 -12.00
CA ARG A 46 -2.02 2.19 -12.54
C ARG A 46 -2.75 1.00 -11.94
N ILE A 47 -3.82 1.27 -11.23
CA ILE A 47 -4.67 0.27 -10.59
C ILE A 47 -5.78 -0.08 -11.55
N ALA A 48 -5.84 -1.32 -12.01
CA ALA A 48 -6.86 -1.78 -12.94
C ALA A 48 -7.11 -3.29 -12.76
N THR A 49 -8.31 -3.74 -13.13
CA THR A 49 -8.61 -5.16 -13.23
C THR A 49 -7.92 -5.72 -14.47
N GLY A 50 -7.33 -6.89 -14.33
CA GLY A 50 -6.65 -7.58 -15.41
C GLY A 50 -6.52 -9.06 -15.14
N LEU A 51 -5.99 -9.78 -16.12
CA LEU A 51 -5.68 -11.20 -16.01
C LEU A 51 -4.21 -11.39 -15.66
N VAL A 52 -3.94 -12.30 -14.76
CA VAL A 52 -2.59 -12.73 -14.44
C VAL A 52 -2.51 -14.24 -14.39
N GLU A 53 -1.53 -14.80 -15.11
CA GLU A 53 -1.20 -16.21 -15.03
C GLU A 53 -0.30 -16.45 -13.81
N LEU A 54 -0.80 -17.21 -12.84
CA LEU A 54 -0.07 -17.53 -11.61
C LEU A 54 0.79 -18.79 -11.75
N ALA A 55 0.36 -19.71 -12.61
CA ALA A 55 1.05 -20.93 -12.96
C ALA A 55 0.54 -21.39 -14.34
N PRO A 56 1.21 -22.32 -15.02
CA PRO A 56 0.70 -22.90 -16.26
C PRO A 56 -0.76 -23.33 -16.12
N ASP A 57 -1.61 -22.87 -17.01
CA ASP A 57 -3.07 -23.11 -17.02
C ASP A 57 -3.86 -22.53 -15.81
N HIS A 58 -3.25 -21.64 -15.01
CA HIS A 58 -3.89 -21.00 -13.86
C HIS A 58 -3.89 -19.49 -14.01
N THR A 59 -4.90 -18.97 -14.69
CA THR A 59 -5.11 -17.52 -14.88
C THR A 59 -6.24 -17.05 -13.98
N VAL A 60 -6.01 -15.95 -13.28
CA VAL A 60 -6.99 -15.30 -12.41
C VAL A 60 -7.27 -13.87 -12.89
N SER A 61 -8.53 -13.44 -12.77
CA SER A 61 -8.92 -12.05 -12.93
C SER A 61 -8.85 -11.36 -11.57
N THR A 62 -8.08 -10.31 -11.47
CA THR A 62 -7.88 -9.60 -10.21
C THR A 62 -7.51 -8.15 -10.45
N THR A 63 -7.52 -7.32 -9.40
CA THR A 63 -6.99 -5.96 -9.48
C THR A 63 -5.47 -6.01 -9.34
N LEU A 64 -4.79 -5.26 -10.19
CA LEU A 64 -3.34 -5.31 -10.38
C LEU A 64 -2.74 -3.90 -10.37
N TYR A 65 -1.44 -3.80 -10.13
CA TYR A 65 -0.64 -2.63 -10.45
C TYR A 65 0.03 -2.81 -11.80
N ASN A 66 -0.19 -1.87 -12.73
CA ASN A 66 0.37 -1.86 -14.08
C ASN A 66 0.13 -3.17 -14.86
N GLY A 67 -1.01 -3.84 -14.60
CA GLY A 67 -1.41 -5.05 -15.32
C GLY A 67 -0.56 -6.29 -15.05
N GLN A 68 0.22 -6.32 -14.00
CA GLN A 68 1.11 -7.44 -13.66
C GLN A 68 1.06 -7.81 -12.18
N PHE A 69 1.49 -9.03 -11.87
CA PHE A 69 1.79 -9.49 -10.52
C PHE A 69 3.16 -10.23 -10.49
N PRO A 70 4.05 -9.91 -9.53
CA PRO A 70 3.97 -8.75 -8.64
C PRO A 70 3.88 -7.43 -9.40
N GLY A 71 3.35 -6.39 -8.75
CA GLY A 71 3.43 -5.04 -9.29
C GLY A 71 4.88 -4.62 -9.57
N PRO A 72 5.13 -3.52 -10.30
CA PRO A 72 6.48 -3.08 -10.62
C PRO A 72 7.39 -2.92 -9.39
N LEU A 73 8.64 -3.35 -9.49
CA LEU A 73 9.65 -3.03 -8.49
C LEU A 73 9.92 -1.51 -8.52
N LEU A 74 9.66 -0.86 -7.39
CA LEU A 74 10.08 0.53 -7.17
C LEU A 74 11.44 0.55 -6.49
N ARG A 75 12.45 1.06 -7.19
CA ARG A 75 13.81 1.17 -6.68
C ARG A 75 14.06 2.60 -6.25
N LEU A 76 14.09 2.84 -4.95
CA LEU A 76 14.16 4.15 -4.33
C LEU A 76 15.50 4.31 -3.61
N LYS A 77 15.84 5.54 -3.25
CA LYS A 77 17.03 5.83 -2.43
C LYS A 77 16.60 6.43 -1.09
N GLU A 78 17.17 5.91 -0.01
CA GLU A 78 16.86 6.38 1.33
C GLU A 78 17.10 7.89 1.49
N GLY A 79 16.06 8.60 1.92
CA GLY A 79 16.12 10.04 2.15
C GLY A 79 16.10 10.90 0.89
N GLN A 80 15.98 10.31 -0.30
CA GLN A 80 15.80 11.06 -1.55
C GLN A 80 14.31 11.13 -1.89
N ARG A 81 13.79 12.33 -2.04
CA ARG A 81 12.38 12.55 -2.40
C ARG A 81 12.05 11.88 -3.73
N VAL A 82 10.89 11.26 -3.79
CA VAL A 82 10.33 10.61 -4.98
C VAL A 82 8.90 11.07 -5.21
N VAL A 83 8.50 11.21 -6.47
CA VAL A 83 7.14 11.57 -6.91
C VAL A 83 6.53 10.39 -7.64
N VAL A 84 5.33 9.99 -7.21
CA VAL A 84 4.59 8.87 -7.80
C VAL A 84 3.21 9.33 -8.23
N ASP A 85 2.87 9.07 -9.49
CA ASP A 85 1.52 9.22 -10.02
C ASP A 85 0.76 7.90 -9.86
N ILE A 86 -0.39 7.95 -9.22
CA ILE A 86 -1.24 6.78 -8.98
C ILE A 86 -2.57 7.01 -9.68
N TYR A 87 -2.85 6.22 -10.70
CA TYR A 87 -4.11 6.22 -11.44
C TYR A 87 -4.99 5.08 -10.95
N ASN A 88 -6.23 5.39 -10.66
CA ASN A 88 -7.24 4.42 -10.31
C ASN A 88 -8.21 4.23 -11.48
N ASP A 89 -8.05 3.18 -12.24
CA ASP A 89 -8.92 2.83 -13.37
C ASP A 89 -10.06 1.87 -12.96
N THR A 90 -10.30 1.70 -11.65
CA THR A 90 -11.42 0.91 -11.12
C THR A 90 -12.65 1.78 -10.87
N ASP A 91 -13.80 1.14 -10.64
CA ASP A 91 -15.06 1.82 -10.33
C ASP A 91 -15.25 2.07 -8.82
N THR A 92 -14.26 1.75 -8.00
CA THR A 92 -14.28 1.93 -6.55
C THR A 92 -13.11 2.80 -6.10
N PRO A 93 -13.24 3.57 -5.00
CA PRO A 93 -12.10 4.27 -4.42
C PRO A 93 -10.98 3.31 -4.04
N GLU A 94 -9.74 3.77 -4.17
CA GLU A 94 -8.54 2.97 -3.90
C GLU A 94 -7.55 3.73 -3.01
N LEU A 95 -6.63 2.98 -2.42
CA LEU A 95 -5.48 3.48 -1.66
C LEU A 95 -4.24 2.66 -2.01
N VAL A 96 -3.07 3.30 -1.93
CA VAL A 96 -1.79 2.62 -1.99
C VAL A 96 -1.06 2.89 -0.68
N HIS A 97 -0.90 1.86 0.12
CA HIS A 97 -0.14 1.92 1.37
C HIS A 97 1.32 1.56 1.13
N TRP A 98 2.19 2.39 1.69
CA TRP A 98 3.65 2.22 1.61
C TRP A 98 4.15 1.50 2.86
N HIS A 99 3.95 0.20 2.89
CA HIS A 99 4.14 -0.63 4.07
C HIS A 99 5.57 -0.56 4.62
N GLY A 100 5.68 -0.27 5.92
CA GLY A 100 6.93 -0.27 6.65
C GLY A 100 7.82 0.95 6.41
N GLN A 101 7.25 2.06 5.91
CA GLN A 101 7.95 3.32 5.75
C GLN A 101 7.54 4.34 6.82
N MET A 102 8.45 5.23 7.17
CA MET A 102 8.20 6.36 8.07
C MET A 102 7.96 7.62 7.25
N ILE A 103 6.74 7.80 6.78
CA ILE A 103 6.30 8.92 5.94
C ILE A 103 5.08 9.61 6.55
N PRO A 104 4.72 10.81 6.10
CA PRO A 104 3.53 11.50 6.60
C PRO A 104 2.24 10.72 6.37
N SER A 105 1.31 10.79 7.32
CA SER A 105 0.06 10.03 7.29
C SER A 105 -0.87 10.39 6.13
N ASP A 106 -0.78 11.60 5.61
CA ASP A 106 -1.55 12.04 4.44
C ASP A 106 -1.13 11.35 3.13
N VAL A 107 0.07 10.76 3.07
CA VAL A 107 0.59 10.01 1.90
C VAL A 107 0.83 8.53 2.20
N ASP A 108 0.75 8.11 3.45
CA ASP A 108 1.04 6.75 3.89
C ASP A 108 0.13 5.67 3.27
N GLY A 109 -1.09 6.03 2.93
CA GLY A 109 -2.04 5.12 2.29
C GLY A 109 -2.98 4.40 3.26
N ALA A 110 -3.04 4.83 4.53
CA ALA A 110 -3.99 4.37 5.52
C ALA A 110 -5.08 5.43 5.73
N SER A 111 -6.34 5.09 5.38
CA SER A 111 -7.46 6.04 5.50
C SER A 111 -7.78 6.41 6.94
N GLU A 112 -7.61 5.47 7.85
CA GLU A 112 -7.79 5.65 9.29
C GLU A 112 -6.79 6.63 9.90
N GLU A 113 -5.67 6.85 9.25
CA GLU A 113 -4.64 7.80 9.64
C GLU A 113 -4.72 9.13 8.89
N GLY A 114 -5.69 9.26 7.99
CA GLY A 114 -5.99 10.51 7.29
C GLY A 114 -5.55 10.58 5.84
N THR A 115 -5.04 9.49 5.24
CA THR A 115 -4.76 9.47 3.81
C THR A 115 -6.05 9.56 2.99
N PRO A 116 -6.22 10.55 2.11
CA PRO A 116 -7.40 10.63 1.24
C PRO A 116 -7.43 9.51 0.21
N PHE A 117 -8.63 8.96 -0.05
CA PHE A 117 -8.84 7.99 -1.11
C PHE A 117 -8.56 8.58 -2.50
N ILE A 118 -8.08 7.72 -3.39
CA ILE A 118 -8.05 7.98 -4.83
C ILE A 118 -9.43 7.64 -5.37
N ALA A 119 -10.18 8.64 -5.81
CA ALA A 119 -11.53 8.43 -6.32
C ALA A 119 -11.56 7.38 -7.44
N ALA A 120 -12.71 6.72 -7.61
CA ALA A 120 -12.96 5.87 -8.78
C ALA A 120 -12.68 6.65 -10.06
N ARG A 121 -11.98 6.05 -11.01
CA ARG A 121 -11.56 6.68 -12.28
C ARG A 121 -10.73 7.96 -12.10
N GLY A 122 -10.11 8.11 -10.94
CA GLY A 122 -9.32 9.28 -10.56
C GLY A 122 -7.82 9.06 -10.55
N MET A 123 -7.12 10.08 -10.11
CA MET A 123 -5.67 10.07 -9.98
C MET A 123 -5.24 10.84 -8.73
N ARG A 124 -4.17 10.39 -8.13
CA ARG A 124 -3.49 11.11 -7.07
C ARG A 124 -1.99 11.11 -7.32
N ARG A 125 -1.38 12.27 -7.18
CA ARG A 125 0.07 12.41 -7.13
C ARG A 125 0.51 12.48 -5.68
N VAL A 126 1.50 11.67 -5.32
CA VAL A 126 2.11 11.67 -3.99
C VAL A 126 3.60 11.94 -4.11
N ALA A 127 4.14 12.62 -3.11
CA ALA A 127 5.56 12.81 -2.96
C ALA A 127 5.96 12.32 -1.56
N LEU A 128 6.99 11.51 -1.49
CA LEU A 128 7.45 10.96 -0.23
C LEU A 128 8.99 10.92 -0.17
N VAL A 129 9.53 10.87 1.03
CA VAL A 129 10.95 10.65 1.28
C VAL A 129 11.09 9.28 1.93
N PRO A 130 11.50 8.26 1.15
CA PRO A 130 11.50 6.88 1.61
C PRO A 130 12.52 6.66 2.74
N LYS A 131 12.06 6.01 3.79
CA LYS A 131 12.86 5.57 4.95
C LYS A 131 12.06 4.58 5.82
N PRO A 132 12.71 3.65 6.52
CA PRO A 132 14.14 3.32 6.46
C PRO A 132 14.47 2.52 5.19
N SER A 133 15.76 2.36 4.91
CA SER A 133 16.28 1.51 3.83
C SER A 133 15.89 0.06 4.00
N GLY A 134 15.97 -0.71 2.91
CA GLY A 134 15.68 -2.14 2.85
C GLY A 134 14.52 -2.50 1.96
N PHE A 135 14.18 -3.79 1.94
CA PHE A 135 13.09 -4.32 1.15
C PHE A 135 11.75 -4.09 1.85
N ARG A 136 10.78 -3.55 1.11
CA ARG A 136 9.42 -3.20 1.56
C ARG A 136 8.42 -3.60 0.48
N ILE A 137 7.14 -3.39 0.76
CA ILE A 137 6.06 -3.58 -0.20
C ILE A 137 5.16 -2.35 -0.25
N TYR A 138 4.51 -2.14 -1.39
CA TYR A 138 3.33 -1.31 -1.50
C TYR A 138 2.13 -2.19 -1.84
N HIS A 139 0.97 -1.88 -1.29
CA HIS A 139 -0.24 -2.67 -1.50
C HIS A 139 -1.50 -1.82 -1.26
N THR A 140 -2.66 -2.34 -1.65
CA THR A 140 -3.92 -1.67 -1.31
C THR A 140 -4.22 -1.79 0.18
N HIS A 141 -4.77 -0.71 0.74
CA HIS A 141 -5.25 -0.66 2.13
C HIS A 141 -6.75 -0.33 2.18
N VAL A 142 -7.47 -0.66 1.12
CA VAL A 142 -8.90 -0.43 1.06
C VAL A 142 -9.64 -1.52 1.82
N VAL A 143 -10.45 -1.08 2.79
CA VAL A 143 -11.41 -1.93 3.49
C VAL A 143 -12.70 -1.95 2.66
N ALA A 144 -13.05 -3.10 2.12
CA ALA A 144 -14.29 -3.28 1.37
C ALA A 144 -15.41 -3.69 2.33
N GLY A 145 -16.28 -2.74 2.69
CA GLY A 145 -17.52 -3.03 3.42
C GLY A 145 -17.37 -3.76 4.76
N GLY A 146 -16.23 -3.63 5.45
CA GLY A 146 -15.92 -4.37 6.67
C GLY A 146 -15.02 -5.59 6.43
N ASP A 147 -14.71 -5.93 5.19
CA ASP A 147 -13.76 -6.98 4.86
C ASP A 147 -12.34 -6.41 4.71
N LEU A 148 -11.52 -6.63 5.74
CA LEU A 148 -10.11 -6.29 5.74
C LEU A 148 -9.28 -7.12 4.75
N ASN A 149 -9.87 -8.19 4.21
CA ASN A 149 -9.13 -9.16 3.41
C ASN A 149 -9.14 -8.82 1.91
N ARG A 150 -9.96 -7.88 1.45
CA ARG A 150 -10.03 -7.56 0.02
C ARG A 150 -8.66 -7.33 -0.58
N GLY A 151 -7.85 -6.48 0.05
CA GLY A 151 -6.49 -6.21 -0.41
C GLY A 151 -5.55 -7.38 -0.30
N THR A 152 -5.78 -8.26 0.67
CA THR A 152 -4.91 -9.40 0.95
C THR A 152 -4.90 -10.41 -0.20
N TYR A 153 -6.02 -10.58 -0.89
CA TYR A 153 -6.19 -11.65 -1.89
C TYR A 153 -6.26 -11.15 -3.34
N THR A 154 -6.12 -9.84 -3.56
CA THR A 154 -5.97 -9.28 -4.92
C THR A 154 -4.51 -9.29 -5.37
N GLY A 155 -4.26 -9.02 -6.64
CA GLY A 155 -2.91 -8.84 -7.16
C GLY A 155 -2.29 -7.47 -6.84
N GLN A 156 -2.90 -6.69 -5.94
CA GLN A 156 -2.45 -5.35 -5.58
C GLN A 156 -1.33 -5.38 -4.54
N ALA A 157 -0.21 -5.95 -4.91
CA ALA A 157 1.02 -5.91 -4.13
C ALA A 157 2.24 -5.79 -5.05
N GLY A 158 3.17 -4.94 -4.69
CA GLY A 158 4.43 -4.76 -5.42
C GLY A 158 5.61 -4.51 -4.50
N PRO A 159 6.82 -4.88 -4.93
CA PRO A 159 8.04 -4.69 -4.16
C PRO A 159 8.54 -3.25 -4.21
N VAL A 160 9.08 -2.78 -3.09
CA VAL A 160 9.86 -1.55 -2.98
C VAL A 160 11.23 -1.90 -2.41
N TYR A 161 12.28 -1.52 -3.10
CA TYR A 161 13.63 -1.58 -2.56
C TYR A 161 14.15 -0.18 -2.32
N ILE A 162 14.42 0.14 -1.07
CA ILE A 162 14.99 1.42 -0.65
C ILE A 162 16.48 1.21 -0.43
N GLU A 163 17.26 1.67 -1.39
CA GLU A 163 18.73 1.60 -1.32
C GLU A 163 19.22 2.41 -0.12
N PRO A 164 20.09 1.83 0.73
CA PRO A 164 20.67 2.56 1.84
C PRO A 164 21.60 3.68 1.34
N LYS A 165 21.73 4.73 2.12
CA LYS A 165 22.69 5.82 1.83
C LYS A 165 24.13 5.32 1.71
N ASN A 166 24.47 4.33 2.53
CA ASN A 166 25.75 3.66 2.52
C ASN A 166 25.48 2.18 2.32
N ASP A 167 25.75 1.68 1.13
CA ASP A 167 25.63 0.26 0.86
C ASP A 167 26.79 -0.48 1.56
N PRO A 168 26.49 -1.41 2.49
CA PRO A 168 27.53 -2.06 3.29
C PRO A 168 28.27 -3.18 2.55
N GLY A 169 27.85 -3.58 1.35
CA GLY A 169 28.39 -4.77 0.73
C GLY A 169 28.34 -4.82 -0.78
N ALA A 170 29.29 -5.55 -1.35
CA ALA A 170 29.25 -6.03 -2.70
C ALA A 170 28.65 -7.45 -2.70
N TYR A 171 27.68 -7.69 -3.59
CA TYR A 171 27.07 -9.00 -3.81
C TYR A 171 26.99 -9.27 -5.32
N ASP A 172 27.08 -10.54 -5.69
CA ASP A 172 27.09 -10.93 -7.11
C ASP A 172 25.69 -10.91 -7.71
N ARG A 173 24.65 -11.06 -6.88
CA ARG A 173 23.26 -11.12 -7.34
C ARG A 173 22.32 -10.50 -6.31
N GLU A 174 21.26 -9.89 -6.83
CA GLU A 174 20.15 -9.34 -6.07
C GLU A 174 18.87 -10.03 -6.55
N ILE A 175 18.11 -10.63 -5.62
CA ILE A 175 16.89 -11.36 -5.94
C ILE A 175 15.78 -10.85 -5.04
N PHE A 176 14.69 -10.36 -5.63
CA PHE A 176 13.49 -9.92 -4.93
C PHE A 176 12.42 -11.00 -5.02
N LEU A 177 12.02 -11.54 -3.87
CA LEU A 177 10.99 -12.57 -3.79
C LEU A 177 9.72 -11.97 -3.18
N VAL A 178 8.61 -12.12 -3.89
CA VAL A 178 7.26 -11.78 -3.41
C VAL A 178 6.45 -13.06 -3.34
N MET A 179 6.01 -13.42 -2.13
CA MET A 179 5.11 -14.54 -1.89
C MET A 179 3.70 -14.00 -1.65
N LYS A 180 2.71 -14.56 -2.33
CA LYS A 180 1.33 -14.14 -2.25
C LYS A 180 0.40 -15.34 -2.34
N GLU A 181 -0.63 -15.35 -1.51
CA GLU A 181 -1.77 -16.25 -1.66
C GLU A 181 -2.87 -15.57 -2.45
N PHE A 182 -3.49 -16.31 -3.36
CA PHE A 182 -4.68 -15.88 -4.08
C PHE A 182 -5.83 -16.77 -3.69
N MET A 183 -6.95 -16.15 -3.31
CA MET A 183 -8.17 -16.91 -3.06
C MET A 183 -8.74 -17.38 -4.39
N PRO A 184 -9.14 -18.66 -4.50
CA PRO A 184 -9.68 -19.21 -5.73
C PRO A 184 -11.06 -18.63 -6.11
N PHE A 185 -11.74 -17.99 -5.16
CA PHE A 185 -13.10 -17.50 -5.35
C PHE A 185 -13.22 -16.06 -4.84
N PHE A 186 -13.19 -15.11 -5.75
CA PHE A 186 -13.62 -13.74 -5.52
C PHE A 186 -14.94 -13.49 -6.25
N SER A 187 -15.91 -12.90 -5.57
CA SER A 187 -17.05 -12.27 -6.24
C SER A 187 -16.57 -11.07 -7.05
N GLN A 188 -17.37 -10.59 -7.98
CA GLN A 188 -17.03 -9.43 -8.82
C GLN A 188 -16.70 -8.16 -8.01
N GLY A 189 -17.07 -8.09 -6.74
CA GLY A 189 -16.73 -7.00 -5.83
C GLY A 189 -15.44 -7.20 -5.03
N GLY A 190 -14.71 -8.30 -5.23
CA GLY A 190 -13.56 -8.66 -4.39
C GLY A 190 -13.97 -9.17 -3.00
N GLU A 191 -15.24 -9.47 -2.79
CA GLU A 191 -15.74 -10.13 -1.59
C GLU A 191 -15.45 -11.62 -1.68
N MET A 192 -15.03 -12.19 -0.56
CA MET A 192 -14.90 -13.63 -0.42
C MET A 192 -16.29 -14.28 -0.58
N ALA A 193 -16.43 -15.22 -1.49
CA ALA A 193 -17.65 -16.01 -1.55
C ALA A 193 -17.72 -16.89 -0.29
N MET A 194 -18.36 -16.38 0.75
CA MET A 194 -18.52 -17.05 2.05
C MET A 194 -19.21 -18.42 1.90
N GLU A 195 -19.95 -18.62 0.84
CA GLU A 195 -20.57 -19.92 0.51
C GLU A 195 -19.54 -21.01 0.20
N ALA A 196 -18.38 -20.65 -0.31
CA ALA A 196 -17.28 -21.61 -0.53
C ALA A 196 -16.67 -22.12 0.79
N LEU A 197 -16.77 -21.33 1.85
CA LEU A 197 -16.33 -21.73 3.20
C LEU A 197 -17.36 -22.60 3.92
N ALA A 198 -18.60 -22.68 3.43
CA ALA A 198 -19.67 -23.43 4.07
C ALA A 198 -19.70 -24.94 3.71
N GLY A 199 -18.55 -25.51 3.37
CA GLY A 199 -18.39 -26.98 3.24
C GLY A 199 -18.86 -27.59 1.94
N ARG A 200 -19.08 -26.81 0.89
CA ARG A 200 -19.15 -27.37 -0.47
C ARG A 200 -17.77 -27.79 -0.92
N PRO A 201 -17.62 -28.90 -1.67
CA PRO A 201 -16.37 -29.21 -2.34
C PRO A 201 -15.98 -27.98 -3.16
N LEU A 202 -14.79 -27.44 -2.91
CA LEU A 202 -14.25 -26.37 -3.72
C LEU A 202 -14.14 -26.89 -5.15
N GLU A 203 -15.05 -26.45 -6.02
CA GLU A 203 -14.84 -26.67 -7.44
C GLU A 203 -13.46 -26.09 -7.79
N PRO A 204 -12.68 -26.80 -8.61
CA PRO A 204 -11.40 -26.28 -9.07
C PRO A 204 -11.60 -24.89 -9.61
N LEU A 205 -10.68 -23.97 -9.33
CA LEU A 205 -10.66 -22.60 -9.87
C LEU A 205 -11.29 -22.60 -11.25
N GLN A 206 -12.47 -21.96 -11.40
CA GLN A 206 -13.05 -21.80 -12.71
C GLN A 206 -12.01 -21.07 -13.53
N ARG A 207 -11.44 -21.76 -14.47
CA ARG A 207 -10.47 -21.20 -15.40
C ARG A 207 -11.16 -20.07 -16.15
N ILE A 208 -10.96 -18.85 -15.67
CA ILE A 208 -11.42 -17.68 -16.39
C ILE A 208 -10.44 -17.49 -17.53
N GLY A 209 -10.83 -18.01 -18.68
CA GLY A 209 -10.16 -17.76 -19.94
C GLY A 209 -8.93 -18.65 -20.19
N ARG A 210 -9.14 -19.84 -20.74
CA ARG A 210 -8.41 -20.04 -21.98
C ARG A 210 -8.79 -18.88 -22.87
N ALA A 211 -7.86 -18.06 -23.29
CA ALA A 211 -8.04 -17.34 -24.52
C ALA A 211 -8.58 -18.39 -25.51
N ALA A 212 -9.74 -18.12 -26.06
CA ALA A 212 -10.31 -19.02 -27.03
C ALA A 212 -9.28 -19.12 -28.14
N ASP A 213 -8.59 -20.27 -28.20
CA ASP A 213 -8.00 -20.76 -29.43
C ASP A 213 -9.19 -21.20 -30.30
N GLU A 214 -9.83 -20.20 -30.92
CA GLU A 214 -10.72 -20.36 -32.05
C GLU A 214 -10.52 -19.19 -33.01
#